data_b075864c3fbe999c00256048c97ec67c
#
_entry.id   b075864c3fbe999c00256048c97ec67c
#
_cell.length_a   1.000
_cell.length_b   1.000
_cell.length_c   1.000
_cell.angle_alpha   90.00
_cell.angle_beta   90.00
_cell.angle_gamma   90.00
#
_symmetry.space_group_name_H-M   'P 1'
#
loop_
_entity.id
_entity.type
_entity.pdbx_description
1 polymer ?
#
loop_
_entity_poly.entity_id
_entity_poly.type
_entity_poly.pdbx_seq_one_letter_code
_entity_poly.pdbx_strand_id
1 'polypeptide(L)'
;VNHKSRRIQVTDTYAQSIAHMLKYDSLYDIFDADVQSKKDALLVDGREVKIFAEGDPALLPWKELGVDIVVESTGRINNPEEAAKHIQAGAKKVVLSGPAKGSECLTVVMGVNEDWYDPAVHHVVSNASCTTNCLAPVAKVMHEKFGIVKGLMTTVHAYTNDQQLLDMPHRDMRRARAANLSIIPTTTGAAKAVALVLPELKGKINGFSMRVPIPTVSVVD
;
A
#
# COMPACT_ATOMS: atom_id res chain seq x y z
N VAL A 1 14.83 2.68 -19.06
CA VAL A 1 14.45 4.09 -19.19
C VAL A 1 14.67 4.72 -17.83
N ASN A 2 15.67 5.62 -17.76
CA ASN A 2 16.03 6.34 -16.55
C ASN A 2 14.85 7.28 -16.21
N HIS A 3 13.98 6.89 -15.30
CA HIS A 3 13.10 7.82 -14.62
C HIS A 3 13.96 8.68 -13.67
N LYS A 4 14.65 9.67 -14.25
CA LYS A 4 15.05 10.83 -13.45
C LYS A 4 13.77 11.36 -12.85
N SER A 5 13.67 11.28 -11.53
CA SER A 5 12.57 11.89 -10.78
C SER A 5 12.47 13.35 -11.24
N ARG A 6 11.48 13.66 -12.07
CA ARG A 6 11.12 15.04 -12.31
C ARG A 6 10.73 15.57 -10.94
N ARG A 7 11.49 16.50 -10.41
CA ARG A 7 11.06 17.29 -9.25
C ARG A 7 9.74 17.94 -9.67
N ILE A 8 8.65 17.44 -9.13
CA ILE A 8 7.35 18.08 -9.30
C ILE A 8 7.43 19.31 -8.43
N GLN A 9 7.54 20.48 -9.05
CA GLN A 9 7.40 21.74 -8.32
C GLN A 9 5.92 21.90 -7.96
N VAL A 10 5.65 22.22 -6.72
CA VAL A 10 4.29 22.57 -6.29
C VAL A 10 3.94 23.89 -6.96
N THR A 11 3.01 23.83 -7.89
CA THR A 11 2.47 24.97 -8.62
C THR A 11 0.95 24.95 -8.46
N ASP A 12 0.31 26.05 -8.78
CA ASP A 12 -1.15 26.12 -8.80
C ASP A 12 -1.75 25.00 -9.68
N THR A 13 -1.11 24.71 -10.80
CA THR A 13 -1.52 23.61 -11.70
C THR A 13 -1.45 22.24 -11.03
N TYR A 14 -0.43 22.01 -10.20
CA TYR A 14 -0.28 20.73 -9.49
C TYR A 14 -1.37 20.56 -8.42
N ALA A 15 -1.60 21.58 -7.60
CA ALA A 15 -2.67 21.55 -6.60
C ALA A 15 -4.05 21.44 -7.25
N GLN A 16 -4.29 22.11 -8.36
CA GLN A 16 -5.52 21.96 -9.16
C GLN A 16 -5.71 20.53 -9.67
N SER A 17 -4.64 19.91 -10.17
CA SER A 17 -4.69 18.54 -10.64
C SER A 17 -5.03 17.56 -9.52
N ILE A 18 -4.43 17.73 -8.33
CA ILE A 18 -4.75 16.88 -7.16
C ILE A 18 -6.19 17.13 -6.70
N ALA A 19 -6.66 18.37 -6.65
CA ALA A 19 -8.04 18.69 -6.30
C ALA A 19 -9.03 18.03 -7.26
N HIS A 20 -8.73 18.08 -8.57
CA HIS A 20 -9.55 17.43 -9.58
C HIS A 20 -9.59 15.90 -9.40
N MET A 21 -8.43 15.26 -9.18
CA MET A 21 -8.36 13.81 -8.96
C MET A 21 -9.01 13.39 -7.64
N LEU A 22 -9.00 14.23 -6.61
CA LEU A 22 -9.72 13.97 -5.38
C LEU A 22 -11.24 14.09 -5.56
N LYS A 23 -11.68 15.10 -6.35
CA LYS A 23 -13.10 15.36 -6.57
C LYS A 23 -13.75 14.32 -7.49
N TYR A 24 -13.02 13.84 -8.51
CA TYR A 24 -13.55 12.96 -9.56
C TYR A 24 -12.72 11.69 -9.63
N ASP A 25 -13.33 10.57 -9.27
CA ASP A 25 -12.72 9.27 -9.35
C ASP A 25 -13.34 8.44 -10.49
N SER A 26 -12.51 7.69 -11.21
CA SER A 26 -12.99 6.89 -12.35
C SER A 26 -13.81 5.66 -11.95
N LEU A 27 -13.78 5.26 -10.68
CA LEU A 27 -14.41 4.04 -10.16
C LEU A 27 -15.48 4.34 -9.11
N TYR A 28 -15.31 5.43 -8.35
CA TYR A 28 -16.13 5.78 -7.20
C TYR A 28 -16.92 7.08 -7.39
N ASP A 29 -16.98 7.58 -8.64
CA ASP A 29 -17.74 8.77 -9.03
C ASP A 29 -17.23 10.08 -8.40
N ILE A 30 -18.13 10.94 -8.01
CA ILE A 30 -17.82 12.26 -7.47
C ILE A 30 -17.75 12.20 -5.95
N PHE A 31 -16.62 12.61 -5.40
CA PHE A 31 -16.48 12.75 -3.95
C PHE A 31 -17.42 13.84 -3.43
N ASP A 32 -18.27 13.46 -2.48
CA ASP A 32 -19.29 14.35 -1.89
C ASP A 32 -18.66 15.28 -0.82
N ALA A 33 -17.82 16.20 -1.29
CA ALA A 33 -17.19 17.25 -0.49
C ALA A 33 -16.93 18.47 -1.38
N ASP A 34 -16.89 19.67 -0.79
CA ASP A 34 -16.36 20.85 -1.48
C ASP A 34 -14.84 20.77 -1.55
N VAL A 35 -14.28 20.63 -2.76
CA VAL A 35 -12.85 20.51 -3.00
C VAL A 35 -12.36 21.68 -3.84
N GLN A 36 -11.52 22.51 -3.24
CA GLN A 36 -10.88 23.65 -3.89
C GLN A 36 -9.36 23.53 -3.79
N SER A 37 -8.63 24.21 -4.68
CA SER A 37 -7.17 24.27 -4.65
C SER A 37 -6.68 25.67 -4.30
N LYS A 38 -5.60 25.72 -3.54
CA LYS A 38 -4.72 26.88 -3.36
C LYS A 38 -3.37 26.56 -4.01
N LYS A 39 -2.44 27.50 -3.94
CA LYS A 39 -1.10 27.34 -4.53
C LYS A 39 -0.37 26.08 -4.02
N ASP A 40 -0.42 25.81 -2.73
CA ASP A 40 0.32 24.77 -2.02
C ASP A 40 -0.58 23.97 -1.05
N ALA A 41 -1.89 24.03 -1.26
CA ALA A 41 -2.85 23.34 -0.41
C ALA A 41 -4.14 22.98 -1.16
N LEU A 42 -4.88 22.05 -0.59
CA LEU A 42 -6.30 21.82 -0.89
C LEU A 42 -7.16 22.42 0.23
N LEU A 43 -8.35 22.82 -0.11
CA LEU A 43 -9.45 23.04 0.83
C LEU A 43 -10.47 21.93 0.61
N VAL A 44 -10.74 21.16 1.64
CA VAL A 44 -11.75 20.11 1.62
C VAL A 44 -12.77 20.43 2.71
N ASP A 45 -13.96 20.79 2.32
CA ASP A 45 -15.02 21.32 3.24
C ASP A 45 -14.48 22.45 4.15
N GLY A 46 -13.70 23.36 3.56
CA GLY A 46 -13.07 24.47 4.26
C GLY A 46 -11.85 24.12 5.11
N ARG A 47 -11.50 22.85 5.25
CA ARG A 47 -10.26 22.42 5.94
C ARG A 47 -9.07 22.44 5.00
N GLU A 48 -8.00 23.11 5.43
CA GLU A 48 -6.77 23.19 4.65
C GLU A 48 -5.92 21.92 4.80
N VAL A 49 -5.54 21.34 3.67
CA VAL A 49 -4.60 20.21 3.57
C VAL A 49 -3.40 20.69 2.77
N LYS A 50 -2.26 20.84 3.43
CA LYS A 50 -1.02 21.29 2.80
C LYS A 50 -0.45 20.25 1.84
N ILE A 51 0.14 20.72 0.75
CA ILE A 51 0.80 19.92 -0.27
C ILE A 51 2.28 20.24 -0.27
N PHE A 52 3.12 19.22 -0.23
CA PHE A 52 4.57 19.33 -0.34
C PHE A 52 5.07 18.57 -1.55
N ALA A 53 6.07 19.10 -2.23
CA ALA A 53 6.75 18.44 -3.35
C ALA A 53 8.21 18.16 -2.97
N GLU A 54 8.40 17.38 -1.90
CA GLU A 54 9.70 16.98 -1.41
C GLU A 54 9.91 15.48 -1.66
N GLY A 55 11.04 15.15 -2.26
CA GLY A 55 11.38 13.76 -2.60
C GLY A 55 12.14 13.01 -1.50
N ASP A 56 12.79 13.73 -0.58
CA ASP A 56 13.44 13.13 0.59
C ASP A 56 12.56 13.30 1.84
N PRO A 57 12.05 12.23 2.41
CA PRO A 57 11.20 12.30 3.59
C PRO A 57 11.82 12.99 4.79
N ALA A 58 13.15 12.97 4.90
CA ALA A 58 13.87 13.63 6.00
C ALA A 58 13.74 15.17 5.98
N LEU A 59 13.41 15.75 4.83
CA LEU A 59 13.27 17.20 4.63
C LEU A 59 11.83 17.70 4.77
N LEU A 60 10.89 16.80 5.01
CA LEU A 60 9.49 17.17 5.21
C LEU A 60 9.27 17.83 6.59
N PRO A 61 8.42 18.85 6.70
CA PRO A 61 8.29 19.67 7.92
C PRO A 61 7.38 19.03 8.97
N TRP A 62 7.52 17.72 9.23
CA TRP A 62 6.63 17.00 10.14
C TRP A 62 6.66 17.51 11.55
N LYS A 63 7.85 17.91 12.05
CA LYS A 63 8.01 18.50 13.38
C LYS A 63 7.25 19.82 13.52
N GLU A 64 7.40 20.71 12.54
CA GLU A 64 6.75 22.03 12.53
C GLU A 64 5.23 21.93 12.45
N LEU A 65 4.75 20.92 11.74
CA LEU A 65 3.33 20.66 11.55
C LEU A 65 2.70 19.83 12.68
N GLY A 66 3.50 19.33 13.62
CA GLY A 66 3.05 18.48 14.72
C GLY A 66 2.46 17.15 14.24
N VAL A 67 3.04 16.58 13.18
CA VAL A 67 2.54 15.32 12.60
C VAL A 67 2.87 14.16 13.54
N ASP A 68 1.85 13.45 14.00
CA ASP A 68 2.00 12.27 14.83
C ASP A 68 2.27 11.02 14.01
N ILE A 69 1.50 10.80 12.94
CA ILE A 69 1.53 9.58 12.15
C ILE A 69 1.66 9.93 10.66
N VAL A 70 2.59 9.27 10.00
CA VAL A 70 2.73 9.30 8.54
C VAL A 70 2.25 7.98 7.96
N VAL A 71 1.36 8.04 6.96
CA VAL A 71 1.01 6.90 6.13
C VAL A 71 1.87 6.98 4.87
N GLU A 72 2.89 6.11 4.79
CA GLU A 72 3.74 6.00 3.61
C GLU A 72 3.05 5.11 2.56
N SER A 73 2.49 5.75 1.56
CA SER A 73 1.71 5.09 0.50
C SER A 73 2.16 5.47 -0.92
N THR A 74 3.36 6.00 -1.06
CA THR A 74 3.91 6.40 -2.37
C THR A 74 4.25 5.21 -3.26
N GLY A 75 4.38 4.01 -2.69
CA GLY A 75 4.87 2.82 -3.37
C GLY A 75 6.38 2.83 -3.68
N ARG A 76 7.08 3.89 -3.32
CA ARG A 76 8.54 4.05 -3.52
C ARG A 76 9.32 3.58 -2.31
N ILE A 77 8.85 3.91 -1.11
CA ILE A 77 9.48 3.57 0.16
C ILE A 77 8.73 2.40 0.77
N ASN A 78 9.33 1.24 0.73
CA ASN A 78 8.81 0.02 1.36
C ASN A 78 9.87 -0.65 2.26
N ASN A 79 11.02 0.00 2.43
CA ASN A 79 12.06 -0.38 3.37
C ASN A 79 11.86 0.41 4.66
N PRO A 80 11.80 -0.26 5.83
CA PRO A 80 11.59 0.39 7.12
C PRO A 80 12.68 1.41 7.49
N GLU A 81 13.92 1.19 7.07
CA GLU A 81 15.04 2.11 7.32
C GLU A 81 14.85 3.44 6.54
N GLU A 82 14.42 3.34 5.28
CA GLU A 82 14.08 4.54 4.49
C GLU A 82 12.84 5.24 5.04
N ALA A 83 11.83 4.48 5.47
CA ALA A 83 10.62 5.02 6.09
C ALA A 83 10.91 5.74 7.40
N ALA A 84 11.94 5.31 8.15
CA ALA A 84 12.38 5.98 9.38
C ALA A 84 12.86 7.42 9.15
N LYS A 85 13.14 7.85 7.92
CA LYS A 85 13.40 9.25 7.60
C LYS A 85 12.24 10.17 7.96
N HIS A 86 11.01 9.69 7.90
CA HIS A 86 9.86 10.46 8.39
C HIS A 86 9.92 10.70 9.91
N ILE A 87 10.47 9.73 10.68
CA ILE A 87 10.72 9.91 12.11
C ILE A 87 11.79 10.98 12.34
N GLN A 88 12.88 10.95 11.53
CA GLN A 88 13.92 11.99 11.58
C GLN A 88 13.38 13.38 11.28
N ALA A 89 12.40 13.48 10.38
CA ALA A 89 11.68 14.70 10.05
C ALA A 89 10.71 15.18 11.16
N GLY A 90 10.46 14.34 12.19
CA GLY A 90 9.68 14.70 13.37
C GLY A 90 8.34 14.01 13.53
N ALA A 91 7.96 13.10 12.64
CA ALA A 91 6.80 12.22 12.86
C ALA A 91 7.08 11.26 14.02
N LYS A 92 6.03 10.85 14.77
CA LYS A 92 6.19 9.89 15.88
C LYS A 92 6.10 8.45 15.40
N LYS A 93 5.30 8.19 14.37
CA LYS A 93 5.04 6.86 13.82
C LYS A 93 4.94 6.89 12.29
N VAL A 94 5.29 5.77 11.67
CA VAL A 94 5.11 5.56 10.24
C VAL A 94 4.38 4.24 10.00
N VAL A 95 3.35 4.28 9.17
CA VAL A 95 2.64 3.10 8.67
C VAL A 95 2.95 2.94 7.19
N LEU A 96 3.66 1.88 6.84
CA LEU A 96 3.82 1.47 5.45
C LEU A 96 2.49 0.85 4.98
N SER A 97 1.87 1.41 3.95
CA SER A 97 0.58 0.94 3.41
C SER A 97 0.67 -0.41 2.70
N GLY A 98 1.88 -0.91 2.47
CA GLY A 98 2.18 -2.16 1.79
C GLY A 98 3.21 -3.02 2.53
N PRO A 99 3.58 -4.19 1.97
CA PRO A 99 4.53 -5.09 2.59
C PRO A 99 5.91 -4.43 2.76
N ALA A 100 6.44 -4.51 3.97
CA ALA A 100 7.82 -4.10 4.22
C ALA A 100 8.81 -5.01 3.50
N LYS A 101 9.92 -4.44 3.04
CA LYS A 101 11.04 -5.16 2.41
C LYS A 101 12.35 -4.76 3.10
N GLY A 102 13.25 -5.71 3.26
CA GLY A 102 14.57 -5.48 3.87
C GLY A 102 14.58 -5.82 5.36
N SER A 103 14.90 -4.85 6.22
CA SER A 103 15.03 -5.04 7.67
C SER A 103 13.73 -5.49 8.34
N GLU A 104 13.85 -6.06 9.53
CA GLU A 104 12.71 -6.51 10.33
C GLU A 104 11.79 -5.34 10.68
N CYS A 105 10.50 -5.54 10.46
CA CYS A 105 9.45 -4.58 10.75
C CYS A 105 8.20 -5.34 11.19
N LEU A 106 7.55 -4.89 12.24
CA LEU A 106 6.28 -5.48 12.64
C LEU A 106 5.27 -5.34 11.50
N THR A 107 4.80 -6.47 11.02
CA THR A 107 3.68 -6.53 10.08
C THR A 107 2.41 -6.78 10.88
N VAL A 108 1.40 -5.93 10.67
CA VAL A 108 0.12 -5.98 11.41
C VAL A 108 -1.02 -6.24 10.45
N VAL A 109 -1.89 -7.16 10.83
CA VAL A 109 -3.20 -7.38 10.23
C VAL A 109 -4.25 -7.29 11.34
N MET A 110 -5.16 -6.34 11.24
CA MET A 110 -6.21 -6.15 12.23
C MET A 110 -7.11 -7.38 12.36
N GLY A 111 -7.45 -7.74 13.60
CA GLY A 111 -8.17 -8.98 13.93
C GLY A 111 -7.29 -10.22 13.98
N VAL A 112 -5.99 -10.09 13.70
CA VAL A 112 -5.05 -11.22 13.68
C VAL A 112 -3.96 -11.07 14.74
N ASN A 113 -3.19 -9.99 14.70
CA ASN A 113 -2.02 -9.79 15.56
C ASN A 113 -1.80 -8.33 15.98
N GLU A 114 -2.82 -7.50 16.02
CA GLU A 114 -2.72 -6.09 16.44
C GLU A 114 -2.21 -5.93 17.88
N ASP A 115 -2.43 -6.92 18.73
CA ASP A 115 -1.96 -6.99 20.09
C ASP A 115 -0.44 -7.16 20.22
N TRP A 116 0.26 -7.47 19.11
CA TRP A 116 1.74 -7.47 19.09
C TRP A 116 2.32 -6.07 19.01
N TYR A 117 1.49 -5.06 18.72
CA TYR A 117 1.96 -3.69 18.62
C TYR A 117 2.29 -3.10 19.99
N ASP A 118 3.56 -2.74 20.15
CA ASP A 118 4.04 -1.97 21.29
C ASP A 118 4.41 -0.56 20.83
N PRO A 119 3.70 0.49 21.28
CA PRO A 119 3.98 1.86 20.87
C PRO A 119 5.34 2.38 21.34
N ALA A 120 5.96 1.77 22.35
CA ALA A 120 7.28 2.17 22.83
C ALA A 120 8.42 1.69 21.92
N VAL A 121 8.20 0.60 21.18
CA VAL A 121 9.23 -0.07 20.37
C VAL A 121 8.96 0.06 18.86
N HIS A 122 7.71 -0.09 18.44
CA HIS A 122 7.33 -0.13 17.04
C HIS A 122 7.03 1.29 16.50
N HIS A 123 8.05 1.93 15.91
CA HIS A 123 7.91 3.26 15.31
C HIS A 123 7.57 3.20 13.82
N VAL A 124 7.99 2.16 13.13
CA VAL A 124 7.62 1.87 11.73
C VAL A 124 6.93 0.52 11.71
N VAL A 125 5.73 0.45 11.15
CA VAL A 125 4.95 -0.79 11.02
C VAL A 125 4.48 -0.97 9.58
N SER A 126 4.32 -2.23 9.17
CA SER A 126 3.76 -2.58 7.86
C SER A 126 2.31 -3.03 8.00
N ASN A 127 1.44 -2.49 7.16
CA ASN A 127 0.04 -2.91 7.03
C ASN A 127 -0.15 -4.16 6.13
N ALA A 128 0.92 -4.91 5.86
CA ALA A 128 0.91 -6.08 4.97
C ALA A 128 0.43 -5.75 3.54
N SER A 129 -0.01 -6.76 2.79
CA SER A 129 -0.61 -6.60 1.46
C SER A 129 -2.13 -6.73 1.51
N CYS A 130 -2.81 -6.26 0.46
CA CYS A 130 -4.25 -6.43 0.30
C CYS A 130 -4.67 -7.91 0.41
N THR A 131 -3.95 -8.80 -0.27
CA THR A 131 -4.23 -10.24 -0.21
C THR A 131 -3.94 -10.83 1.16
N THR A 132 -2.89 -10.38 1.87
CA THR A 132 -2.59 -10.83 3.23
C THR A 132 -3.69 -10.40 4.21
N ASN A 133 -4.17 -9.17 4.09
CA ASN A 133 -5.28 -8.67 4.91
C ASN A 133 -6.59 -9.41 4.66
N CYS A 134 -6.81 -9.92 3.44
CA CYS A 134 -7.96 -10.78 3.14
C CYS A 134 -7.77 -12.19 3.71
N LEU A 135 -6.61 -12.81 3.47
CA LEU A 135 -6.37 -14.21 3.77
C LEU A 135 -6.14 -14.48 5.26
N ALA A 136 -5.38 -13.64 5.97
CA ALA A 136 -4.95 -13.93 7.33
C ALA A 136 -6.10 -14.05 8.33
N PRO A 137 -7.11 -13.17 8.35
CA PRO A 137 -8.25 -13.31 9.26
C PRO A 137 -9.05 -14.61 9.01
N VAL A 138 -9.28 -14.96 7.75
CA VAL A 138 -9.99 -16.20 7.37
C VAL A 138 -9.16 -17.41 7.78
N ALA A 139 -7.86 -17.41 7.48
CA ALA A 139 -6.95 -18.48 7.85
C ALA A 139 -6.85 -18.66 9.37
N LYS A 140 -6.86 -17.56 10.15
CA LYS A 140 -6.90 -17.59 11.63
C LYS A 140 -8.13 -18.37 12.11
N VAL A 141 -9.32 -17.98 11.67
CA VAL A 141 -10.57 -18.64 12.07
C VAL A 141 -10.59 -20.11 11.69
N MET A 142 -10.19 -20.43 10.46
CA MET A 142 -10.14 -21.81 9.97
C MET A 142 -9.13 -22.64 10.76
N HIS A 143 -7.97 -22.07 11.07
CA HIS A 143 -6.95 -22.77 11.83
C HIS A 143 -7.35 -23.01 13.29
N GLU A 144 -7.90 -22.03 13.95
CA GLU A 144 -8.37 -22.12 15.35
C GLU A 144 -9.53 -23.11 15.51
N LYS A 145 -10.43 -23.19 14.54
CA LYS A 145 -11.62 -24.04 14.64
C LYS A 145 -11.43 -25.46 14.11
N PHE A 146 -10.64 -25.64 13.07
CA PHE A 146 -10.52 -26.92 12.36
C PHE A 146 -9.10 -27.43 12.24
N GLY A 147 -8.10 -26.59 12.45
CA GLY A 147 -6.69 -26.92 12.26
C GLY A 147 -6.31 -27.05 10.78
N ILE A 148 -5.54 -26.10 10.27
CA ILE A 148 -5.00 -26.17 8.90
C ILE A 148 -3.75 -27.05 8.91
N VAL A 149 -3.80 -28.14 8.15
CA VAL A 149 -2.65 -29.02 7.89
C VAL A 149 -1.88 -28.53 6.67
N LYS A 150 -2.60 -28.30 5.57
CA LYS A 150 -2.09 -27.73 4.31
C LYS A 150 -3.20 -26.94 3.62
N GLY A 151 -2.81 -25.90 2.88
CA GLY A 151 -3.74 -25.08 2.11
C GLY A 151 -3.10 -24.58 0.81
N LEU A 152 -3.92 -24.46 -0.23
CA LEU A 152 -3.59 -23.75 -1.45
C LEU A 152 -4.50 -22.55 -1.55
N MET A 153 -3.92 -21.40 -1.85
CA MET A 153 -4.64 -20.14 -2.03
C MET A 153 -4.53 -19.67 -3.48
N THR A 154 -5.66 -19.33 -4.04
CA THR A 154 -5.72 -18.62 -5.33
C THR A 154 -6.32 -17.23 -5.11
N THR A 155 -5.61 -16.19 -5.51
CA THR A 155 -6.22 -14.85 -5.57
C THR A 155 -6.54 -14.50 -7.01
N VAL A 156 -7.81 -14.21 -7.28
CA VAL A 156 -8.27 -13.59 -8.52
C VAL A 156 -8.29 -12.08 -8.28
N HIS A 157 -7.37 -11.37 -8.90
CA HIS A 157 -7.00 -10.02 -8.48
C HIS A 157 -7.14 -9.01 -9.60
N ALA A 158 -7.78 -7.90 -9.32
CA ALA A 158 -7.80 -6.75 -10.22
C ALA A 158 -6.38 -6.35 -10.64
N TYR A 159 -6.22 -5.75 -11.82
CA TYR A 159 -4.93 -5.18 -12.21
C TYR A 159 -4.55 -4.01 -11.28
N THR A 160 -3.26 -3.76 -11.15
CA THR A 160 -2.72 -2.67 -10.36
C THR A 160 -1.65 -1.93 -11.17
N ASN A 161 -1.17 -0.79 -10.67
CA ASN A 161 -0.10 -0.01 -11.31
C ASN A 161 1.24 -0.76 -11.43
N ASP A 162 1.39 -1.95 -10.86
CA ASP A 162 2.50 -2.86 -11.13
C ASP A 162 2.44 -3.41 -12.58
N GLN A 163 1.25 -3.51 -13.16
CA GLN A 163 1.03 -3.84 -14.55
C GLN A 163 0.91 -2.55 -15.38
N GLN A 164 1.18 -2.67 -16.68
CA GLN A 164 1.11 -1.54 -17.60
C GLN A 164 -0.15 -1.60 -18.46
N LEU A 165 -0.58 -0.45 -18.94
CA LEU A 165 -1.73 -0.35 -19.84
C LEU A 165 -1.48 -1.06 -21.17
N LEU A 166 -0.26 -0.92 -21.70
CA LEU A 166 0.23 -1.60 -22.92
C LEU A 166 1.47 -2.43 -22.56
N ASP A 167 1.92 -3.25 -23.51
CA ASP A 167 3.11 -4.09 -23.36
C ASP A 167 4.34 -3.26 -22.99
N MET A 168 4.93 -3.58 -21.85
CA MET A 168 6.13 -2.91 -21.33
C MET A 168 7.02 -3.92 -20.62
N PRO A 169 8.34 -3.71 -20.58
CA PRO A 169 9.25 -4.58 -19.85
C PRO A 169 8.88 -4.69 -18.37
N HIS A 170 8.84 -5.90 -17.86
CA HIS A 170 8.60 -6.23 -16.47
C HIS A 170 9.47 -7.41 -16.04
N ARG A 171 9.91 -7.46 -14.77
CA ARG A 171 10.72 -8.56 -14.22
C ARG A 171 10.02 -9.93 -14.31
N ASP A 172 8.71 -9.97 -14.20
CA ASP A 172 7.87 -11.12 -14.50
C ASP A 172 7.28 -10.91 -15.90
N MET A 173 7.76 -11.68 -16.87
CA MET A 173 7.36 -11.57 -18.28
C MET A 173 5.85 -11.77 -18.50
N ARG A 174 5.18 -12.47 -17.59
CA ARG A 174 3.71 -12.63 -17.65
C ARG A 174 2.99 -11.30 -17.40
N ARG A 175 3.58 -10.41 -16.57
CA ARG A 175 3.07 -9.05 -16.31
C ARG A 175 3.58 -8.01 -17.31
N ALA A 176 4.40 -8.41 -18.29
CA ALA A 176 4.89 -7.53 -19.34
C ALA A 176 3.85 -7.30 -20.46
N ARG A 177 2.64 -7.80 -20.29
CA ARG A 177 1.52 -7.69 -21.23
C ARG A 177 0.51 -6.65 -20.74
N ALA A 178 -0.33 -6.19 -21.66
CA ALA A 178 -1.39 -5.22 -21.35
C ALA A 178 -2.32 -5.74 -20.26
N ALA A 179 -2.50 -4.95 -19.21
CA ALA A 179 -3.19 -5.37 -17.98
C ALA A 179 -4.70 -5.64 -18.20
N ASN A 180 -5.29 -5.01 -19.18
CA ASN A 180 -6.74 -4.97 -19.40
C ASN A 180 -7.26 -5.97 -20.46
N LEU A 181 -6.43 -6.95 -20.89
CA LEU A 181 -6.81 -7.85 -21.99
C LEU A 181 -6.96 -9.32 -21.61
N SER A 182 -6.23 -9.83 -20.63
CA SER A 182 -6.13 -11.28 -20.38
C SER A 182 -6.11 -11.60 -18.90
N ILE A 183 -6.38 -12.86 -18.58
CA ILE A 183 -6.10 -13.41 -17.25
C ILE A 183 -4.61 -13.78 -17.20
N ILE A 184 -3.88 -13.21 -16.24
CA ILE A 184 -2.43 -13.36 -16.14
C ILE A 184 -2.08 -14.12 -14.85
N PRO A 185 -1.69 -15.40 -14.91
CA PRO A 185 -1.19 -16.12 -13.75
C PRO A 185 0.18 -15.57 -13.35
N THR A 186 0.38 -15.35 -12.07
CA THR A 186 1.63 -14.79 -11.53
C THR A 186 1.85 -15.25 -10.09
N THR A 187 3.03 -14.97 -9.57
CA THR A 187 3.35 -15.25 -8.17
C THR A 187 2.69 -14.24 -7.23
N THR A 188 2.47 -14.66 -5.99
CA THR A 188 2.09 -13.77 -4.88
C THR A 188 2.94 -14.07 -3.65
N GLY A 189 3.33 -13.01 -2.93
CA GLY A 189 3.99 -13.14 -1.63
C GLY A 189 3.02 -13.36 -0.47
N ALA A 190 1.72 -13.27 -0.69
CA ALA A 190 0.72 -13.25 0.37
C ALA A 190 0.69 -14.54 1.20
N ALA A 191 0.79 -15.72 0.57
CA ALA A 191 0.83 -16.99 1.29
C ALA A 191 2.04 -17.08 2.26
N LYS A 192 3.20 -16.53 1.87
CA LYS A 192 4.37 -16.44 2.75
C LYS A 192 4.19 -15.35 3.82
N ALA A 193 3.56 -14.25 3.46
CA ALA A 193 3.33 -13.11 4.36
C ALA A 193 2.33 -13.45 5.48
N VAL A 194 1.40 -14.39 5.27
CA VAL A 194 0.53 -14.88 6.35
C VAL A 194 1.34 -15.44 7.51
N ALA A 195 2.46 -16.10 7.25
CA ALA A 195 3.33 -16.62 8.31
C ALA A 195 4.03 -15.53 9.15
N LEU A 196 4.02 -14.26 8.72
CA LEU A 196 4.52 -13.14 9.53
C LEU A 196 3.54 -12.74 10.63
N VAL A 197 2.25 -13.00 10.43
CA VAL A 197 1.17 -12.64 11.36
C VAL A 197 0.49 -13.85 12.00
N LEU A 198 0.72 -15.04 11.44
CA LEU A 198 0.27 -16.36 11.94
C LEU A 198 1.42 -17.35 11.78
N PRO A 199 2.44 -17.32 12.65
CA PRO A 199 3.64 -18.15 12.53
C PRO A 199 3.38 -19.66 12.50
N GLU A 200 2.32 -20.12 13.13
CA GLU A 200 1.88 -21.50 13.15
C GLU A 200 1.46 -22.03 11.76
N LEU A 201 1.19 -21.15 10.81
CA LEU A 201 0.88 -21.49 9.42
C LEU A 201 2.11 -21.45 8.49
N LYS A 202 3.31 -21.24 9.05
CA LYS A 202 4.55 -21.24 8.27
C LYS A 202 4.73 -22.57 7.52
N GLY A 203 4.83 -22.48 6.18
CA GLY A 203 5.01 -23.64 5.31
C GLY A 203 3.73 -24.48 5.06
N LYS A 204 2.61 -24.16 5.70
CA LYS A 204 1.35 -24.87 5.50
C LYS A 204 0.51 -24.31 4.36
N ILE A 205 0.66 -23.03 4.03
CA ILE A 205 -0.10 -22.37 2.97
C ILE A 205 0.83 -22.01 1.82
N ASN A 206 0.44 -22.32 0.60
CA ASN A 206 1.06 -21.88 -0.63
C ASN A 206 0.00 -21.30 -1.55
N GLY A 207 0.41 -20.62 -2.65
CA GLY A 207 -0.58 -20.06 -3.55
C GLY A 207 0.01 -19.27 -4.70
N PHE A 208 -0.88 -18.83 -5.57
CA PHE A 208 -0.56 -17.99 -6.72
C PHE A 208 -1.67 -16.96 -6.97
N SER A 209 -1.39 -16.03 -7.88
CA SER A 209 -2.32 -14.97 -8.25
C SER A 209 -2.71 -15.10 -9.72
N MET A 210 -3.98 -14.87 -10.00
CA MET A 210 -4.49 -14.60 -11.34
C MET A 210 -4.89 -13.13 -11.43
N ARG A 211 -4.16 -12.34 -12.21
CA ARG A 211 -4.57 -10.97 -12.53
C ARG A 211 -5.64 -11.00 -13.60
N VAL A 212 -6.73 -10.29 -13.37
CA VAL A 212 -7.88 -10.24 -14.29
C VAL A 212 -8.09 -8.82 -14.80
N PRO A 213 -8.69 -8.62 -15.99
CA PRO A 213 -8.83 -7.32 -16.64
C PRO A 213 -9.98 -6.50 -16.07
N ILE A 214 -10.01 -6.34 -14.76
CA ILE A 214 -10.97 -5.49 -14.04
C ILE A 214 -10.22 -4.47 -13.16
N PRO A 215 -10.74 -3.26 -12.98
CA PRO A 215 -10.03 -2.19 -12.30
C PRO A 215 -10.06 -2.31 -10.77
N THR A 216 -11.04 -2.99 -10.21
CA THR A 216 -11.24 -3.06 -8.76
C THR A 216 -11.82 -4.39 -8.35
N VAL A 217 -11.75 -4.68 -7.04
CA VAL A 217 -12.18 -5.92 -6.38
C VAL A 217 -11.26 -7.11 -6.67
N SER A 218 -11.07 -7.93 -5.66
CA SER A 218 -10.32 -9.19 -5.72
C SER A 218 -11.02 -10.24 -4.87
N VAL A 219 -10.83 -11.49 -5.24
CA VAL A 219 -11.37 -12.65 -4.52
C VAL A 219 -10.21 -13.55 -4.12
N VAL A 220 -10.31 -14.16 -2.95
CA VAL A 220 -9.40 -15.20 -2.47
C VAL A 220 -10.20 -16.49 -2.26
N ASP A 221 -9.73 -17.52 -2.92
CA ASP A 221 -10.16 -18.89 -2.73
C ASP A 221 -9.08 -19.69 -1.99
#